data_f20157e2f6b27a75a46b778ea844cb6d
#
_entry.id   f20157e2f6b27a75a46b778ea844cb6d
#
_cell.length_a   1.000
_cell.length_b   1.000
_cell.length_c   1.000
_cell.angle_alpha   90.00
_cell.angle_beta   90.00
_cell.angle_gamma   90.00
#
_symmetry.space_group_name_H-M   'P 1'
#
loop_
_entity.id
_entity.type
_entity.pdbx_description
1 polymer ?
#
loop_
_entity_poly.entity_id
_entity_poly.type
_entity_poly.pdbx_seq_one_letter_code
_entity_poly.pdbx_strand_id
1 'polypeptide(L)'
;PVLSADVFPTDGQGRRWLRTGDLGVTLDGELYFVGRAKDVVVLQGVSHHPQDLENTAERVGHLLRVGSGAAFSVGPDGDEDLVLVYEIVRGKEATAEDLEAESERVRTALLAEHGGRLSELVLIRSGSIPKTSSGKIQRQATKMLYEAEALDQVVPLT
;
A
#
# COMPACT_ATOMS: atom_id res chain seq x y z
N PRO A 1 6.20 26.94 -8.62
CA PRO A 1 6.16 28.01 -7.62
C PRO A 1 5.17 27.74 -6.48
N VAL A 2 3.98 27.18 -6.74
CA VAL A 2 2.95 26.91 -5.71
C VAL A 2 3.39 25.82 -4.72
N LEU A 3 4.14 24.80 -5.16
CA LEU A 3 4.71 23.75 -4.32
C LEU A 3 5.66 24.25 -3.22
N SER A 4 6.22 25.45 -3.38
CA SER A 4 7.24 25.98 -2.45
C SER A 4 6.69 26.38 -1.09
N ALA A 5 5.48 26.93 -1.00
CA ALA A 5 4.89 27.39 0.26
C ALA A 5 4.44 26.22 1.16
N ASP A 6 3.86 25.18 0.55
CA ASP A 6 3.41 23.99 1.28
C ASP A 6 4.56 23.11 1.74
N VAL A 7 5.64 23.02 0.93
CA VAL A 7 6.83 22.21 1.24
C VAL A 7 7.75 22.94 2.21
N PHE A 8 7.79 24.27 2.18
CA PHE A 8 8.63 25.09 3.05
C PHE A 8 7.80 26.11 3.84
N PRO A 9 6.95 25.66 4.78
CA PRO A 9 6.22 26.58 5.63
C PRO A 9 7.15 27.38 6.53
N THR A 10 6.72 28.59 6.87
CA THR A 10 7.41 29.47 7.82
C THR A 10 6.66 29.47 9.15
N ASP A 11 7.35 29.28 10.28
CA ASP A 11 6.74 29.36 11.60
C ASP A 11 6.53 30.81 12.05
N GLY A 12 5.86 31.00 13.20
CA GLY A 12 5.58 32.32 13.79
C GLY A 12 6.84 33.12 14.18
N GLN A 13 8.04 32.52 14.11
CA GLN A 13 9.34 33.16 14.36
C GLN A 13 10.11 33.45 13.08
N GLY A 14 9.48 33.23 11.89
CA GLY A 14 10.11 33.46 10.59
C GLY A 14 11.08 32.36 10.13
N ARG A 15 11.17 31.22 10.85
CA ARG A 15 12.03 30.10 10.44
C ARG A 15 11.33 29.24 9.41
N ARG A 16 12.05 28.88 8.36
CA ARG A 16 11.57 27.97 7.30
C ARG A 16 11.84 26.52 7.67
N TRP A 17 10.83 25.68 7.50
CA TRP A 17 10.89 24.24 7.75
C TRP A 17 10.66 23.46 6.46
N LEU A 18 11.27 22.30 6.32
CA LEU A 18 10.93 21.34 5.27
C LEU A 18 9.85 20.41 5.78
N ARG A 19 8.67 20.46 5.18
CA ARG A 19 7.61 19.48 5.43
C ARG A 19 7.84 18.28 4.52
N THR A 20 8.44 17.22 5.05
CA THR A 20 8.76 15.99 4.30
C THR A 20 7.52 15.15 3.99
N GLY A 21 6.46 15.29 4.81
CA GLY A 21 5.30 14.40 4.81
C GLY A 21 5.56 13.06 5.51
N ASP A 22 6.73 12.92 6.12
CA ASP A 22 7.05 11.75 6.91
C ASP A 22 6.48 11.87 8.33
N LEU A 23 6.06 10.74 8.89
CA LEU A 23 5.61 10.59 10.27
C LEU A 23 6.75 10.02 11.11
N GLY A 24 6.93 10.58 12.29
CA GLY A 24 7.90 10.09 13.25
C GLY A 24 7.36 10.13 14.67
N VAL A 25 7.95 9.32 15.54
CA VAL A 25 7.71 9.32 16.99
C VAL A 25 9.00 9.59 17.72
N THR A 26 8.93 10.34 18.78
CA THR A 26 10.06 10.55 19.69
C THR A 26 9.91 9.65 20.90
N LEU A 27 10.91 8.81 21.16
CA LEU A 27 10.97 7.93 22.31
C LEU A 27 12.35 8.07 22.95
N ASP A 28 12.43 8.35 24.24
CA ASP A 28 13.66 8.55 25.02
C ASP A 28 14.64 9.57 24.39
N GLY A 29 14.10 10.60 23.71
CA GLY A 29 14.87 11.63 23.04
C GLY A 29 15.37 11.28 21.65
N GLU A 30 15.14 10.08 21.18
CA GLU A 30 15.46 9.60 19.83
C GLU A 30 14.24 9.75 18.90
N LEU A 31 14.50 10.11 17.64
CA LEU A 31 13.46 10.23 16.61
C LEU A 31 13.42 8.97 15.75
N TYR A 32 12.27 8.32 15.73
CA TYR A 32 12.01 7.13 14.90
C TYR A 32 11.11 7.49 13.74
N PHE A 33 11.54 7.14 12.53
CA PHE A 33 10.69 7.23 11.34
C PHE A 33 9.63 6.12 11.40
N VAL A 34 8.36 6.49 11.18
CA VAL A 34 7.22 5.56 11.26
C VAL A 34 6.62 5.30 9.87
N GLY A 35 6.55 6.32 9.03
CA GLY A 35 5.96 6.18 7.69
C GLY A 35 5.69 7.53 7.05
N ARG A 36 4.83 7.55 6.04
CA ARG A 36 4.37 8.77 5.39
C ARG A 36 2.91 9.04 5.68
N ALA A 37 2.59 10.28 6.01
CA ALA A 37 1.23 10.70 6.36
C ALA A 37 0.20 10.36 5.25
N LYS A 38 0.57 10.56 3.99
CA LYS A 38 -0.30 10.30 2.83
C LYS A 38 -0.42 8.82 2.43
N ASP A 39 0.41 7.95 3.01
CA ASP A 39 0.39 6.53 2.71
C ASP A 39 -0.35 5.73 3.81
N VAL A 40 -0.73 6.39 4.91
CA VAL A 40 -1.52 5.75 5.99
C VAL A 40 -2.86 5.29 5.42
N VAL A 41 -3.22 4.05 5.73
CA VAL A 41 -4.51 3.44 5.38
C VAL A 41 -5.39 3.49 6.63
N VAL A 42 -6.58 4.05 6.50
CA VAL A 42 -7.55 4.10 7.61
C VAL A 42 -8.58 3.00 7.40
N LEU A 43 -8.65 2.07 8.34
CA LEU A 43 -9.62 0.97 8.33
C LEU A 43 -10.48 1.06 9.59
N GLN A 44 -11.78 1.25 9.44
CA GLN A 44 -12.73 1.38 10.56
C GLN A 44 -12.29 2.41 11.62
N GLY A 45 -11.71 3.52 11.19
CA GLY A 45 -11.23 4.60 12.07
C GLY A 45 -9.86 4.33 12.73
N VAL A 46 -9.21 3.21 12.42
CA VAL A 46 -7.85 2.89 12.90
C VAL A 46 -6.84 3.12 11.77
N SER A 47 -5.77 3.85 12.07
CA SER A 47 -4.68 4.10 11.13
C SER A 47 -3.71 2.93 11.07
N HIS A 48 -3.46 2.41 9.89
CA HIS A 48 -2.51 1.33 9.62
C HIS A 48 -1.40 1.80 8.69
N HIS A 49 -0.19 1.32 8.93
CA HIS A 49 0.88 1.48 7.96
C HIS A 49 0.74 0.45 6.85
N PRO A 50 0.80 0.86 5.56
CA PRO A 50 0.69 -0.06 4.44
C PRO A 50 1.62 -1.27 4.55
N GLN A 51 2.84 -1.05 5.07
CA GLN A 51 3.82 -2.11 5.23
C GLN A 51 3.36 -3.23 6.16
N ASP A 52 2.59 -2.92 7.21
CA ASP A 52 2.08 -3.93 8.15
C ASP A 52 1.03 -4.81 7.48
N LEU A 53 0.15 -4.20 6.67
CA LEU A 53 -0.85 -4.90 5.86
C LEU A 53 -0.18 -5.78 4.80
N GLU A 54 0.84 -5.23 4.12
CA GLU A 54 1.65 -5.94 3.13
C GLU A 54 2.37 -7.14 3.76
N ASN A 55 3.02 -6.97 4.92
CA ASN A 55 3.70 -8.04 5.63
C ASN A 55 2.74 -9.17 6.04
N THR A 56 1.52 -8.83 6.49
CA THR A 56 0.50 -9.83 6.82
C THR A 56 0.08 -10.62 5.58
N ALA A 57 -0.16 -9.95 4.46
CA ALA A 57 -0.51 -10.61 3.20
C ALA A 57 0.62 -11.53 2.72
N GLU A 58 1.87 -11.05 2.73
CA GLU A 58 3.05 -11.83 2.30
C GLU A 58 3.29 -13.09 3.14
N ARG A 59 2.99 -13.04 4.43
CA ARG A 59 3.17 -14.18 5.34
C ARG A 59 2.23 -15.34 5.01
N VAL A 60 1.02 -15.06 4.53
CA VAL A 60 0.00 -16.08 4.25
C VAL A 60 -0.16 -16.37 2.76
N GLY A 61 0.25 -15.46 1.90
CA GLY A 61 0.10 -15.58 0.45
C GLY A 61 1.06 -16.59 -0.17
N HIS A 62 0.55 -17.39 -1.12
CA HIS A 62 1.32 -18.38 -1.86
C HIS A 62 1.63 -17.95 -3.29
N LEU A 63 0.82 -17.04 -3.82
CA LEU A 63 0.99 -16.47 -5.16
C LEU A 63 1.65 -15.10 -5.13
N LEU A 64 1.74 -14.46 -3.97
CA LEU A 64 2.27 -13.12 -3.80
C LEU A 64 3.79 -13.10 -3.88
N ARG A 65 4.33 -12.24 -4.72
CA ARG A 65 5.77 -12.00 -4.76
C ARG A 65 6.18 -11.06 -3.63
N VAL A 66 6.93 -11.59 -2.67
CA VAL A 66 7.44 -10.84 -1.51
C VAL A 66 8.17 -9.57 -1.94
N GLY A 67 7.88 -8.44 -1.27
CA GLY A 67 8.47 -7.13 -1.55
C GLY A 67 8.03 -6.52 -2.89
N SER A 68 6.93 -7.00 -3.47
CA SER A 68 6.39 -6.50 -4.73
C SER A 68 4.88 -6.28 -4.64
N GLY A 69 4.44 -5.69 -3.54
CA GLY A 69 3.06 -5.34 -3.26
C GLY A 69 2.88 -3.88 -2.86
N ALA A 70 1.64 -3.42 -2.93
CA ALA A 70 1.20 -2.12 -2.47
C ALA A 70 -0.19 -2.22 -1.83
N ALA A 71 -0.30 -1.77 -0.57
CA ALA A 71 -1.57 -1.59 0.12
C ALA A 71 -1.95 -0.11 0.10
N PHE A 72 -3.21 0.18 -0.19
CA PHE A 72 -3.77 1.52 -0.17
C PHE A 72 -5.29 1.46 0.00
N SER A 73 -5.87 2.57 0.44
CA SER A 73 -7.32 2.73 0.49
C SER A 73 -7.83 3.49 -0.74
N VAL A 74 -9.06 3.20 -1.13
CA VAL A 74 -9.82 3.89 -2.19
C VAL A 74 -11.21 4.24 -1.67
N GLY A 75 -11.82 5.27 -2.23
CA GLY A 75 -13.12 5.76 -1.79
C GLY A 75 -13.06 7.08 -1.03
N PRO A 76 -14.21 7.64 -0.63
CA PRO A 76 -14.28 8.88 0.11
C PRO A 76 -13.83 8.70 1.56
N ASP A 77 -13.32 9.77 2.18
CA ASP A 77 -12.91 9.79 3.57
C ASP A 77 -14.00 9.22 4.50
N GLY A 78 -13.65 8.22 5.28
CA GLY A 78 -14.54 7.58 6.26
C GLY A 78 -15.30 6.35 5.75
N ASP A 79 -15.24 6.05 4.45
CA ASP A 79 -15.76 4.83 3.83
C ASP A 79 -14.74 4.30 2.83
N GLU A 80 -13.53 4.06 3.32
CA GLU A 80 -12.41 3.65 2.51
C GLU A 80 -12.33 2.14 2.39
N ASP A 81 -12.23 1.65 1.16
CA ASP A 81 -11.98 0.26 0.82
C ASP A 81 -10.49 -0.04 0.78
N LEU A 82 -10.07 -1.11 1.46
CA LEU A 82 -8.69 -1.60 1.37
C LEU A 82 -8.49 -2.40 0.09
N VAL A 83 -7.52 -1.96 -0.69
CA VAL A 83 -7.05 -2.67 -1.89
C VAL A 83 -5.58 -3.07 -1.70
N LEU A 84 -5.27 -4.32 -2.04
CA LEU A 84 -3.91 -4.81 -2.16
C LEU A 84 -3.61 -5.16 -3.63
N VAL A 85 -2.50 -4.64 -4.14
CA VAL A 85 -1.99 -4.99 -5.48
C VAL A 85 -0.66 -5.71 -5.29
N TYR A 86 -0.52 -6.91 -5.87
CA TYR A 86 0.71 -7.70 -5.78
C TYR A 86 1.15 -8.23 -7.14
N GLU A 87 2.46 -8.24 -7.38
CA GLU A 87 3.00 -9.07 -8.44
C GLU A 87 2.82 -10.55 -8.10
N ILE A 88 2.38 -11.36 -9.07
CA ILE A 88 2.43 -12.82 -8.93
C ILE A 88 3.88 -13.30 -8.89
N VAL A 89 4.15 -14.38 -8.15
CA VAL A 89 5.46 -15.05 -8.16
C VAL A 89 5.84 -15.39 -9.60
N ARG A 90 7.06 -15.03 -10.00
CA ARG A 90 7.54 -15.18 -11.37
C ARG A 90 7.45 -16.64 -11.86
N GLY A 91 6.83 -16.83 -13.01
CA GLY A 91 6.66 -18.15 -13.63
C GLY A 91 5.53 -18.98 -13.05
N LYS A 92 4.77 -18.44 -12.07
CA LYS A 92 3.52 -19.06 -11.66
C LYS A 92 2.38 -18.59 -12.57
N GLU A 93 1.53 -19.54 -12.87
CA GLU A 93 0.22 -19.35 -13.48
C GLU A 93 -0.83 -19.72 -12.45
N ALA A 94 -2.00 -19.18 -12.55
CA ALA A 94 -3.08 -19.40 -11.59
C ALA A 94 -4.41 -19.57 -12.29
N THR A 95 -5.23 -20.49 -11.81
CA THR A 95 -6.63 -20.61 -12.21
C THR A 95 -7.48 -19.57 -11.48
N ALA A 96 -8.73 -19.39 -11.88
CA ALA A 96 -9.66 -18.53 -11.16
C ALA A 96 -9.87 -19.00 -9.71
N GLU A 97 -9.90 -20.30 -9.48
CA GLU A 97 -10.01 -20.91 -8.15
C GLU A 97 -8.77 -20.61 -7.29
N ASP A 98 -7.57 -20.67 -7.87
CA ASP A 98 -6.33 -20.31 -7.17
C ASP A 98 -6.34 -18.83 -6.73
N LEU A 99 -6.80 -17.92 -7.59
CA LEU A 99 -6.89 -16.49 -7.30
C LEU A 99 -7.90 -16.20 -6.20
N GLU A 100 -9.07 -16.86 -6.21
CA GLU A 100 -10.08 -16.71 -5.17
C GLU A 100 -9.59 -17.27 -3.83
N ALA A 101 -8.97 -18.44 -3.83
CA ALA A 101 -8.38 -19.05 -2.63
C ALA A 101 -7.28 -18.17 -2.03
N GLU A 102 -6.48 -17.51 -2.87
CA GLU A 102 -5.46 -16.55 -2.42
C GLU A 102 -6.11 -15.32 -1.78
N SER A 103 -7.12 -14.75 -2.43
CA SER A 103 -7.86 -13.59 -1.91
C SER A 103 -8.51 -13.89 -0.57
N GLU A 104 -9.14 -15.05 -0.40
CA GLU A 104 -9.80 -15.42 0.85
C GLU A 104 -8.80 -15.66 1.99
N ARG A 105 -7.64 -16.24 1.68
CA ARG A 105 -6.55 -16.43 2.64
C ARG A 105 -6.02 -15.09 3.17
N VAL A 106 -5.75 -14.15 2.28
CA VAL A 106 -5.27 -12.81 2.62
C VAL A 106 -6.34 -12.03 3.38
N ARG A 107 -7.60 -12.09 2.92
CA ARG A 107 -8.75 -11.43 3.57
C ARG A 107 -8.92 -11.89 5.02
N THR A 108 -8.87 -13.20 5.24
CA THR A 108 -9.00 -13.79 6.59
C THR A 108 -7.87 -13.31 7.51
N ALA A 109 -6.64 -13.29 7.05
CA ALA A 109 -5.50 -12.85 7.85
C ALA A 109 -5.58 -11.35 8.19
N LEU A 110 -5.91 -10.49 7.23
CA LEU A 110 -6.05 -9.05 7.46
C LEU A 110 -7.18 -8.73 8.43
N LEU A 111 -8.31 -9.41 8.30
CA LEU A 111 -9.43 -9.25 9.24
C LEU A 111 -9.04 -9.66 10.65
N ALA A 112 -8.34 -10.79 10.80
CA ALA A 112 -7.95 -11.31 12.12
C ALA A 112 -6.92 -10.43 12.83
N GLU A 113 -5.95 -9.85 12.10
CA GLU A 113 -4.82 -9.13 12.70
C GLU A 113 -5.03 -7.62 12.76
N HIS A 114 -5.73 -7.05 11.78
CA HIS A 114 -5.90 -5.60 11.66
C HIS A 114 -7.35 -5.14 11.83
N GLY A 115 -8.31 -6.07 11.95
CA GLY A 115 -9.74 -5.74 12.00
C GLY A 115 -10.27 -5.15 10.68
N GLY A 116 -9.40 -4.98 9.67
CA GLY A 116 -9.73 -4.36 8.40
C GLY A 116 -10.23 -5.38 7.36
N ARG A 117 -11.27 -5.01 6.62
CA ARG A 117 -11.80 -5.82 5.53
C ARG A 117 -11.09 -5.50 4.22
N LEU A 118 -10.48 -6.51 3.62
CA LEU A 118 -9.96 -6.43 2.26
C LEU A 118 -11.11 -6.40 1.26
N SER A 119 -11.22 -5.34 0.49
CA SER A 119 -12.20 -5.23 -0.60
C SER A 119 -11.72 -5.97 -1.84
N GLU A 120 -10.45 -5.79 -2.19
CA GLU A 120 -9.90 -6.44 -3.39
C GLU A 120 -8.43 -6.81 -3.24
N LEU A 121 -8.06 -8.01 -3.70
CA LEU A 121 -6.68 -8.41 -3.98
C LEU A 121 -6.50 -8.49 -5.50
N VAL A 122 -5.68 -7.59 -6.05
CA VAL A 122 -5.37 -7.57 -7.48
C VAL A 122 -3.99 -8.20 -7.70
N LEU A 123 -3.95 -9.29 -8.46
CA LEU A 123 -2.69 -9.88 -8.89
C LEU A 123 -2.31 -9.37 -10.27
N ILE A 124 -1.09 -8.84 -10.37
CA ILE A 124 -0.52 -8.30 -11.60
C ILE A 124 0.71 -9.11 -12.04
N ARG A 125 1.08 -8.98 -13.30
CA ARG A 125 2.24 -9.69 -13.85
C ARG A 125 3.52 -9.29 -13.16
N SER A 126 4.42 -10.26 -13.01
CA SER A 126 5.73 -10.03 -12.40
C SER A 126 6.54 -8.99 -13.18
N GLY A 127 6.99 -7.95 -12.49
CA GLY A 127 7.75 -6.83 -13.06
C GLY A 127 6.93 -5.63 -13.48
N SER A 128 5.60 -5.62 -13.26
CA SER A 128 4.72 -4.54 -13.70
C SER A 128 4.37 -3.51 -12.61
N ILE A 129 4.65 -3.81 -11.34
CA ILE A 129 4.38 -2.84 -10.27
C ILE A 129 5.34 -1.63 -10.36
N PRO A 130 4.85 -0.39 -10.27
CA PRO A 130 5.69 0.81 -10.31
C PRO A 130 6.74 0.83 -9.21
N LYS A 131 8.01 1.06 -9.59
CA LYS A 131 9.15 1.18 -8.68
C LYS A 131 9.97 2.43 -8.99
N THR A 132 10.59 2.99 -7.96
CA THR A 132 11.61 4.04 -8.14
C THR A 132 12.88 3.45 -8.78
N SER A 133 13.80 4.29 -9.22
CA SER A 133 15.12 3.87 -9.69
C SER A 133 15.92 3.09 -8.63
N SER A 134 15.63 3.31 -7.35
CA SER A 134 16.22 2.57 -6.23
C SER A 134 15.46 1.28 -5.88
N GLY A 135 14.44 0.90 -6.65
CA GLY A 135 13.66 -0.33 -6.46
C GLY A 135 12.54 -0.27 -5.41
N LYS A 136 12.26 0.92 -4.84
CA LYS A 136 11.17 1.08 -3.85
C LYS A 136 9.82 1.14 -4.56
N ILE A 137 8.82 0.44 -4.01
CA ILE A 137 7.43 0.46 -4.51
C ILE A 137 6.86 1.88 -4.43
N GLN A 138 6.25 2.32 -5.53
CA GLN A 138 5.54 3.59 -5.64
C GLN A 138 4.04 3.38 -5.43
N ARG A 139 3.59 3.31 -4.16
CA ARG A 139 2.18 3.02 -3.80
C ARG A 139 1.19 3.97 -4.46
N GLN A 140 1.50 5.26 -4.47
CA GLN A 140 0.63 6.27 -5.10
C GLN A 140 0.51 6.06 -6.63
N ALA A 141 1.59 5.72 -7.31
CA ALA A 141 1.54 5.41 -8.73
C ALA A 141 0.74 4.11 -8.99
N THR A 142 0.88 3.11 -8.11
CA THR A 142 0.10 1.88 -8.19
C THR A 142 -1.39 2.15 -7.98
N LYS A 143 -1.76 2.98 -6.98
CA LYS A 143 -3.15 3.43 -6.75
C LYS A 143 -3.72 4.13 -7.98
N MET A 144 -2.98 5.07 -8.58
CA MET A 144 -3.41 5.76 -9.81
C MET A 144 -3.67 4.80 -10.97
N LEU A 145 -2.82 3.78 -11.14
CA LEU A 145 -3.02 2.76 -12.18
C LEU A 145 -4.24 1.89 -11.89
N TYR A 146 -4.49 1.56 -10.62
CA TYR A 146 -5.69 0.83 -10.20
C TYR A 146 -6.95 1.64 -10.51
N GLU A 147 -7.02 2.90 -10.08
CA GLU A 147 -8.14 3.81 -10.32
C GLU A 147 -8.40 4.08 -11.81
N ALA A 148 -7.35 4.01 -12.63
CA ALA A 148 -7.43 4.14 -14.10
C ALA A 148 -7.70 2.81 -14.83
N GLU A 149 -7.89 1.69 -14.11
CA GLU A 149 -8.04 0.34 -14.66
C GLU A 149 -6.89 -0.06 -15.61
N ALA A 150 -5.67 0.45 -15.33
CA ALA A 150 -4.50 0.31 -16.20
C ALA A 150 -3.44 -0.67 -15.64
N LEU A 151 -3.79 -1.45 -14.62
CA LEU A 151 -2.90 -2.49 -14.10
C LEU A 151 -2.82 -3.68 -15.06
N ASP A 152 -1.62 -4.24 -15.23
CA ASP A 152 -1.37 -5.45 -16.02
C ASP A 152 -1.77 -6.70 -15.23
N GLN A 153 -3.07 -6.93 -15.10
CA GLN A 153 -3.64 -7.99 -14.28
C GLN A 153 -3.33 -9.37 -14.82
N VAL A 154 -3.22 -10.33 -13.92
CA VAL A 154 -3.11 -11.75 -14.28
C VAL A 154 -4.44 -12.24 -14.82
N VAL A 155 -4.42 -12.81 -16.04
CA VAL A 155 -5.58 -13.50 -16.59
C VAL A 155 -5.54 -14.95 -16.12
N PRO A 156 -6.59 -15.45 -15.44
CA PRO A 156 -6.60 -16.82 -14.96
C PRO A 156 -6.59 -17.82 -16.12
N LEU A 157 -5.95 -18.96 -15.89
CA LEU A 157 -6.05 -20.09 -16.81
C LEU A 157 -7.48 -20.60 -16.87
N THR A 158 -7.96 -20.90 -18.08
CA THR A 158 -9.27 -21.52 -18.33
C THR A 158 -9.22 -23.02 -18.12
#